data_a86a7c98b7e92e46656432c2fba381f7
#
_entry.id   a86a7c98b7e92e46656432c2fba381f7
#
_cell.length_a   1.000
_cell.length_b   1.000
_cell.length_c   1.000
_cell.angle_alpha   90.00
_cell.angle_beta   90.00
_cell.angle_gamma   90.00
#
_symmetry.space_group_name_H-M   'P 1'
#
loop_
_entity.id
_entity.type
_entity.pdbx_description
1 polymer ?
#
loop_
_entity_poly.entity_id
_entity_poly.type
_entity_poly.pdbx_seq_one_letter_code
_entity_poly.pdbx_strand_id
1 'polypeptide(L)'
;MGREGYSYSATTIHKYMNTEMGLHSIVRPKKPGTKPGKPHKIFGNKLRQDFHADKPNQKWCTDFTYLFLKNGEVRYNCAIIDLYDRSVVASVTDRYITSDLAIRTLQKALEAQRISKGSLTLHSDQESQYTSKAFTEFCESVYVTQSMSKAGYTYDNAPMERYFNTLKNECTNLYDFQTEQELYRIVEELPMLPTTMCARTVITATALPIRHGQEHEGRREQVS
;
A
#
# COMPACT_ATOMS: atom_id res chain seq x y z
N MET A 1 10.55 -6.48 -32.79
CA MET A 1 10.54 -5.69 -34.04
C MET A 1 11.84 -5.97 -34.77
N GLY A 2 11.83 -6.87 -35.72
CA GLY A 2 13.05 -7.31 -36.39
C GLY A 2 12.79 -7.89 -37.79
N ARG A 3 11.77 -7.41 -38.50
CA ARG A 3 11.53 -7.88 -39.88
C ARG A 3 12.24 -7.05 -40.97
N GLU A 4 12.82 -5.89 -40.62
CA GLU A 4 13.52 -5.02 -41.61
C GLU A 4 14.96 -4.66 -41.22
N GLY A 5 15.61 -5.40 -40.33
CA GLY A 5 17.04 -5.26 -40.05
C GLY A 5 17.47 -4.02 -39.28
N TYR A 6 16.55 -3.18 -38.77
CA TYR A 6 16.87 -2.01 -37.96
C TYR A 6 16.86 -2.35 -36.48
N SER A 7 17.95 -2.02 -35.78
CA SER A 7 18.08 -2.17 -34.34
C SER A 7 18.19 -0.79 -33.69
N TYR A 8 17.29 -0.46 -32.78
CA TYR A 8 17.31 0.79 -32.04
C TYR A 8 17.47 0.56 -30.55
N SER A 9 18.14 1.49 -29.87
CA SER A 9 18.22 1.44 -28.41
C SER A 9 16.85 1.66 -27.76
N ALA A 10 16.64 1.09 -26.56
CA ALA A 10 15.42 1.32 -25.79
C ALA A 10 15.15 2.83 -25.56
N THR A 11 16.21 3.62 -25.35
CA THR A 11 16.12 5.08 -25.19
C THR A 11 15.62 5.77 -26.45
N THR A 12 16.10 5.33 -27.63
CA THR A 12 15.65 5.86 -28.92
C THR A 12 14.19 5.56 -29.15
N ILE A 13 13.76 4.31 -28.91
CA ILE A 13 12.36 3.90 -29.04
C ILE A 13 11.49 4.73 -28.09
N HIS A 14 11.89 4.87 -26.83
CA HIS A 14 11.14 5.64 -25.84
C HIS A 14 10.98 7.12 -26.25
N LYS A 15 12.03 7.73 -26.77
CA LYS A 15 11.97 9.11 -27.30
C LYS A 15 10.98 9.23 -28.43
N TYR A 16 11.06 8.37 -29.44
CA TYR A 16 10.12 8.39 -30.57
C TYR A 16 8.68 8.17 -30.15
N MET A 17 8.43 7.21 -29.27
CA MET A 17 7.08 6.97 -28.75
C MET A 17 6.50 8.21 -28.07
N ASN A 18 7.29 8.88 -27.20
CA ASN A 18 6.78 10.00 -26.43
C ASN A 18 6.70 11.31 -27.22
N THR A 19 7.69 11.61 -28.09
CA THR A 19 7.76 12.91 -28.78
C THR A 19 7.08 12.92 -30.12
N GLU A 20 7.27 11.86 -30.92
CA GLU A 20 6.72 11.81 -32.30
C GLU A 20 5.33 11.17 -32.36
N MET A 21 5.12 10.14 -31.56
CA MET A 21 3.86 9.38 -31.61
C MET A 21 2.87 9.77 -30.50
N GLY A 22 3.27 10.61 -29.53
CA GLY A 22 2.44 11.01 -28.41
C GLY A 22 2.03 9.84 -27.48
N LEU A 23 2.70 8.70 -27.58
CA LEU A 23 2.40 7.51 -26.79
C LEU A 23 3.12 7.58 -25.46
N HIS A 24 2.38 7.86 -24.40
CA HIS A 24 2.89 7.89 -23.04
C HIS A 24 2.50 6.66 -22.25
N SER A 25 3.40 6.19 -21.38
CA SER A 25 3.07 5.12 -20.43
C SER A 25 1.99 5.60 -19.47
N ILE A 26 0.92 4.82 -19.33
CA ILE A 26 -0.12 5.03 -18.32
C ILE A 26 0.36 4.66 -16.90
N VAL A 27 1.49 3.94 -16.81
CA VAL A 27 2.12 3.61 -15.53
C VAL A 27 2.81 4.87 -15.00
N ARG A 28 2.37 5.38 -13.85
CA ARG A 28 3.01 6.52 -13.20
C ARG A 28 4.47 6.17 -12.89
N PRO A 29 5.45 7.04 -13.24
CA PRO A 29 6.85 6.80 -12.89
C PRO A 29 6.96 6.70 -11.36
N LYS A 30 7.74 5.72 -10.88
CA LYS A 30 8.08 5.64 -9.45
C LYS A 30 8.74 6.96 -9.06
N LYS A 31 8.23 7.62 -8.01
CA LYS A 31 8.92 8.80 -7.46
C LYS A 31 10.32 8.39 -7.03
N PRO A 32 11.35 9.24 -7.22
CA PRO A 32 12.68 8.98 -6.69
C PRO A 32 12.56 8.69 -5.20
N GLY A 33 13.00 7.51 -4.78
CA GLY A 33 13.00 7.16 -3.38
C GLY A 33 13.90 8.12 -2.60
N THR A 34 13.46 8.57 -1.43
CA THR A 34 14.34 9.19 -0.43
C THR A 34 15.46 8.20 -0.12
N LYS A 35 16.72 8.69 -0.09
CA LYS A 35 17.85 7.84 0.31
C LYS A 35 17.54 7.27 1.70
N PRO A 36 17.48 5.95 1.87
CA PRO A 36 17.20 5.37 3.18
C PRO A 36 18.29 5.79 4.16
N GLY A 37 17.90 6.23 5.35
CA GLY A 37 18.82 6.43 6.48
C GLY A 37 19.50 5.09 6.81
N LYS A 38 20.62 5.15 7.55
CA LYS A 38 21.24 3.91 8.04
C LYS A 38 20.26 3.18 8.98
N PRO A 39 19.94 1.90 8.72
CA PRO A 39 19.07 1.14 9.60
C PRO A 39 19.70 0.99 10.99
N HIS A 40 18.89 1.12 12.05
CA HIS A 40 19.35 0.84 13.41
C HIS A 40 19.53 -0.68 13.61
N LYS A 41 18.52 -1.46 13.21
CA LYS A 41 18.53 -2.91 13.36
C LYS A 41 17.72 -3.58 12.24
N ILE A 42 18.27 -4.60 11.62
CA ILE A 42 17.61 -5.41 10.62
C ILE A 42 17.38 -6.80 11.22
N PHE A 43 16.16 -7.32 11.06
CA PHE A 43 15.79 -8.65 11.50
C PHE A 43 15.74 -9.63 10.33
N GLY A 44 16.05 -10.90 10.59
CA GLY A 44 15.96 -11.95 9.58
C GLY A 44 14.52 -12.22 9.15
N ASN A 45 14.33 -12.68 7.91
CA ASN A 45 13.04 -13.12 7.40
C ASN A 45 12.62 -14.45 8.06
N LYS A 46 11.69 -14.36 9.02
CA LYS A 46 11.15 -15.53 9.73
C LYS A 46 9.98 -16.17 8.98
N LEU A 47 9.27 -15.39 8.16
CA LEU A 47 8.14 -15.91 7.37
C LEU A 47 8.61 -16.79 6.22
N ARG A 48 9.70 -16.41 5.52
CA ARG A 48 10.23 -17.14 4.35
C ARG A 48 9.16 -17.46 3.31
N GLN A 49 8.25 -16.48 3.06
CA GLN A 49 7.08 -16.60 2.17
C GLN A 49 6.01 -17.62 2.63
N ASP A 50 6.13 -18.14 3.84
CA ASP A 50 5.06 -18.91 4.48
C ASP A 50 4.06 -17.93 5.13
N PHE A 51 3.08 -17.53 4.33
CA PHE A 51 1.99 -16.62 4.74
C PHE A 51 0.78 -17.34 5.33
N HIS A 52 0.93 -18.61 5.68
CA HIS A 52 -0.09 -19.35 6.40
C HIS A 52 0.04 -19.11 7.91
N ALA A 53 -1.10 -18.92 8.58
CA ALA A 53 -1.19 -18.88 10.03
C ALA A 53 -2.31 -19.83 10.48
N ASP A 54 -2.07 -20.57 11.56
CA ASP A 54 -3.03 -21.57 12.05
C ASP A 54 -4.17 -20.95 12.87
N LYS A 55 -3.96 -19.76 13.39
CA LYS A 55 -4.91 -19.03 14.24
C LYS A 55 -4.72 -17.51 14.12
N PRO A 56 -5.77 -16.74 14.46
CA PRO A 56 -5.69 -15.27 14.50
C PRO A 56 -4.56 -14.79 15.40
N ASN A 57 -3.98 -13.64 15.04
CA ASN A 57 -2.96 -12.93 15.81
C ASN A 57 -1.64 -13.71 16.02
N GLN A 58 -1.35 -14.64 15.10
CA GLN A 58 -0.07 -15.36 15.10
C GLN A 58 0.98 -14.69 14.23
N LYS A 59 0.58 -14.28 13.02
CA LYS A 59 1.43 -13.61 12.05
C LYS A 59 0.70 -12.42 11.45
N TRP A 60 1.27 -11.23 11.58
CA TRP A 60 0.79 -10.01 10.94
C TRP A 60 1.78 -9.53 9.89
N CYS A 61 1.28 -8.89 8.84
CA CYS A 61 2.09 -8.13 7.89
C CYS A 61 1.72 -6.65 7.96
N THR A 62 2.73 -5.79 7.77
CA THR A 62 2.57 -4.34 7.74
C THR A 62 3.36 -3.73 6.60
N ASP A 63 2.86 -2.61 6.06
CA ASP A 63 3.53 -1.84 5.02
C ASP A 63 2.90 -0.45 4.91
N PHE A 64 3.55 0.44 4.15
CA PHE A 64 3.05 1.77 3.84
C PHE A 64 2.55 1.89 2.41
N THR A 65 1.54 2.75 2.20
CA THR A 65 1.13 3.12 0.86
C THR A 65 0.90 4.62 0.74
N TYR A 66 0.93 5.11 -0.52
CA TYR A 66 0.66 6.50 -0.87
C TYR A 66 -0.80 6.66 -1.28
N LEU A 67 -1.44 7.67 -0.76
CA LEU A 67 -2.80 8.08 -1.09
C LEU A 67 -2.78 9.53 -1.56
N PHE A 68 -3.74 9.91 -2.38
CA PHE A 68 -3.77 11.25 -2.96
C PHE A 68 -5.11 11.92 -2.72
N LEU A 69 -5.04 13.18 -2.32
CA LEU A 69 -6.19 14.09 -2.35
C LEU A 69 -6.40 14.62 -3.78
N LYS A 70 -7.56 15.17 -4.06
CA LYS A 70 -7.90 15.76 -5.37
C LYS A 70 -6.94 16.88 -5.77
N ASN A 71 -6.48 17.69 -4.82
CA ASN A 71 -5.49 18.74 -5.05
C ASN A 71 -4.07 18.24 -5.34
N GLY A 72 -3.86 16.90 -5.34
CA GLY A 72 -2.57 16.25 -5.59
C GLY A 72 -1.69 16.10 -4.36
N GLU A 73 -2.13 16.57 -3.20
CA GLU A 73 -1.39 16.33 -1.95
C GLU A 73 -1.32 14.86 -1.61
N VAL A 74 -0.17 14.44 -1.10
CA VAL A 74 0.10 13.05 -0.71
C VAL A 74 -0.22 12.85 0.77
N ARG A 75 -0.82 11.71 1.07
CA ARG A 75 -0.97 11.17 2.43
C ARG A 75 -0.38 9.76 2.45
N TYR A 76 0.01 9.32 3.63
CA TYR A 76 0.63 8.01 3.83
C TYR A 76 -0.25 7.19 4.74
N ASN A 77 -0.57 5.98 4.30
CA ASN A 77 -1.32 5.04 5.12
C ASN A 77 -0.39 3.90 5.53
N CYS A 78 -0.38 3.58 6.82
CA CYS A 78 0.22 2.39 7.36
C CYS A 78 -0.92 1.42 7.73
N ALA A 79 -0.84 0.19 7.26
CA ALA A 79 -1.83 -0.83 7.57
C ALA A 79 -1.18 -2.10 8.11
N ILE A 80 -1.94 -2.82 8.93
CA ILE A 80 -1.58 -4.14 9.46
C ILE A 80 -2.69 -5.11 9.10
N ILE A 81 -2.34 -6.24 8.48
CA ILE A 81 -3.26 -7.34 8.18
C ILE A 81 -2.88 -8.59 8.96
N ASP A 82 -3.88 -9.36 9.38
CA ASP A 82 -3.67 -10.70 9.93
C ASP A 82 -3.51 -11.72 8.77
N LEU A 83 -2.48 -12.54 8.85
CA LEU A 83 -2.23 -13.56 7.83
C LEU A 83 -3.15 -14.77 7.95
N TYR A 84 -3.89 -14.92 9.06
CA TYR A 84 -4.85 -16.00 9.24
C TYR A 84 -6.04 -15.87 8.29
N ASP A 85 -6.69 -14.71 8.29
CA ASP A 85 -7.93 -14.47 7.54
C ASP A 85 -7.84 -13.29 6.55
N ARG A 86 -6.68 -12.62 6.50
CA ARG A 86 -6.41 -11.42 5.67
C ARG A 86 -7.21 -10.19 6.09
N SER A 87 -7.82 -10.20 7.26
CA SER A 87 -8.50 -9.04 7.81
C SER A 87 -7.51 -7.92 8.12
N VAL A 88 -7.98 -6.67 8.01
CA VAL A 88 -7.21 -5.50 8.42
C VAL A 88 -7.38 -5.31 9.92
N VAL A 89 -6.30 -5.46 10.65
CA VAL A 89 -6.28 -5.31 12.11
C VAL A 89 -6.22 -3.85 12.52
N ALA A 90 -5.44 -3.05 11.79
CA ALA A 90 -5.35 -1.60 11.98
C ALA A 90 -4.98 -0.91 10.68
N SER A 91 -5.45 0.32 10.54
CA SER A 91 -5.10 1.25 9.49
C SER A 91 -5.02 2.66 10.09
N VAL A 92 -3.95 3.39 9.81
CA VAL A 92 -3.74 4.77 10.27
C VAL A 92 -3.13 5.58 9.11
N THR A 93 -3.64 6.78 8.90
CA THR A 93 -3.22 7.67 7.83
C THR A 93 -2.63 8.95 8.40
N ASP A 94 -1.58 9.48 7.76
CA ASP A 94 -0.91 10.71 8.18
C ASP A 94 -0.35 11.48 6.97
N ARG A 95 0.06 12.72 7.23
CA ARG A 95 0.74 13.59 6.25
C ARG A 95 2.19 13.15 5.98
N TYR A 96 2.81 12.45 6.92
CA TYR A 96 4.22 12.07 6.87
C TYR A 96 4.40 10.58 7.10
N ILE A 97 5.31 9.98 6.33
CA ILE A 97 5.75 8.61 6.54
C ILE A 97 6.87 8.60 7.60
N THR A 98 6.52 8.18 8.81
CA THR A 98 7.41 8.22 9.98
C THR A 98 7.39 6.91 10.76
N SER A 99 8.39 6.68 11.60
CA SER A 99 8.36 5.57 12.56
C SER A 99 7.23 5.72 13.59
N ASP A 100 6.84 6.96 13.92
CA ASP A 100 5.69 7.23 14.78
C ASP A 100 4.38 6.72 14.17
N LEU A 101 4.19 6.90 12.86
CA LEU A 101 3.02 6.36 12.16
C LEU A 101 2.96 4.83 12.26
N ALA A 102 4.10 4.13 12.11
CA ALA A 102 4.16 2.68 12.28
C ALA A 102 3.85 2.26 13.73
N ILE A 103 4.40 3.00 14.72
CA ILE A 103 4.15 2.74 16.16
C ILE A 103 2.67 2.91 16.49
N ARG A 104 2.05 4.03 16.09
CA ARG A 104 0.62 4.29 16.33
C ARG A 104 -0.27 3.23 15.67
N THR A 105 0.10 2.77 14.47
CA THR A 105 -0.64 1.71 13.79
C THR A 105 -0.54 0.38 14.55
N LEU A 106 0.66 0.01 15.00
CA LEU A 106 0.85 -1.21 15.79
C LEU A 106 0.16 -1.11 17.15
N GLN A 107 0.23 0.04 17.82
CA GLN A 107 -0.47 0.29 19.07
C GLN A 107 -1.99 0.12 18.90
N LYS A 108 -2.59 0.75 17.89
CA LYS A 108 -4.01 0.62 17.56
C LYS A 108 -4.40 -0.86 17.34
N ALA A 109 -3.54 -1.62 16.65
CA ALA A 109 -3.74 -3.04 16.41
C ALA A 109 -3.72 -3.86 17.71
N LEU A 110 -2.75 -3.60 18.58
CA LEU A 110 -2.61 -4.29 19.87
C LEU A 110 -3.76 -3.99 20.83
N GLU A 111 -4.27 -2.75 20.81
CA GLU A 111 -5.44 -2.34 21.60
C GLU A 111 -6.75 -3.01 21.13
N ALA A 112 -6.89 -3.20 19.81
CA ALA A 112 -8.06 -3.84 19.22
C ALA A 112 -8.08 -5.36 19.40
N GLN A 113 -6.93 -6.00 19.65
CA GLN A 113 -6.78 -7.44 19.66
C GLN A 113 -6.29 -7.96 21.02
N ARG A 114 -6.83 -9.11 21.46
CA ARG A 114 -6.33 -9.81 22.65
C ARG A 114 -5.17 -10.73 22.28
N ILE A 115 -3.94 -10.27 22.50
CA ILE A 115 -2.74 -10.99 22.12
C ILE A 115 -1.97 -11.46 23.35
N SER A 116 -1.58 -12.74 23.34
CA SER A 116 -0.69 -13.27 24.35
C SER A 116 0.73 -12.76 24.14
N LYS A 117 1.41 -12.37 25.21
CA LYS A 117 2.79 -11.86 25.13
C LYS A 117 3.71 -12.83 24.39
N GLY A 118 4.45 -12.33 23.41
CA GLY A 118 5.44 -13.08 22.65
C GLY A 118 4.90 -14.06 21.60
N SER A 119 3.58 -14.13 21.41
CA SER A 119 2.97 -15.03 20.42
C SER A 119 2.89 -14.43 19.01
N LEU A 120 3.02 -13.11 18.86
CA LEU A 120 2.85 -12.39 17.60
C LEU A 120 4.19 -12.18 16.89
N THR A 121 4.19 -12.52 15.61
CA THR A 121 5.25 -12.11 14.66
C THR A 121 4.71 -11.02 13.73
N LEU A 122 5.36 -9.86 13.70
CA LEU A 122 5.07 -8.77 12.78
C LEU A 122 6.12 -8.76 11.67
N HIS A 123 5.66 -8.90 10.42
CA HIS A 123 6.50 -8.87 9.23
C HIS A 123 6.35 -7.55 8.47
N SER A 124 7.48 -6.96 8.10
CA SER A 124 7.56 -5.74 7.30
C SER A 124 8.65 -5.86 6.24
N ASP A 125 8.77 -4.88 5.38
CA ASP A 125 9.99 -4.67 4.60
C ASP A 125 11.10 -4.03 5.45
N GLN A 126 12.23 -3.68 4.80
CA GLN A 126 13.38 -3.03 5.46
C GLN A 126 13.33 -1.50 5.34
N GLU A 127 12.14 -0.89 5.24
CA GLU A 127 12.04 0.57 5.24
C GLU A 127 12.56 1.17 6.55
N SER A 128 13.08 2.40 6.45
CA SER A 128 13.74 3.09 7.56
C SER A 128 12.87 3.26 8.81
N GLN A 129 11.57 3.32 8.63
CA GLN A 129 10.58 3.45 9.68
C GLN A 129 10.56 2.20 10.58
N TYR A 130 10.54 1.01 9.95
CA TYR A 130 10.51 -0.28 10.65
C TYR A 130 11.88 -0.67 11.22
N THR A 131 12.98 -0.20 10.61
CA THR A 131 14.34 -0.44 11.09
C THR A 131 14.83 0.62 12.09
N SER A 132 13.98 1.61 12.41
CA SER A 132 14.33 2.69 13.37
C SER A 132 14.47 2.17 14.79
N LYS A 133 15.27 2.89 15.59
CA LYS A 133 15.43 2.58 17.02
C LYS A 133 14.08 2.64 17.76
N ALA A 134 13.31 3.70 17.53
CA ALA A 134 12.02 3.90 18.19
C ALA A 134 11.03 2.75 17.94
N PHE A 135 10.89 2.32 16.68
CA PHE A 135 9.99 1.22 16.33
C PHE A 135 10.48 -0.12 16.91
N THR A 136 11.80 -0.37 16.86
CA THR A 136 12.39 -1.61 17.40
C THR A 136 12.20 -1.70 18.92
N GLU A 137 12.49 -0.62 19.65
CA GLU A 137 12.30 -0.56 21.11
C GLU A 137 10.82 -0.70 21.49
N PHE A 138 9.91 -0.12 20.69
CA PHE A 138 8.48 -0.30 20.91
C PHE A 138 8.06 -1.77 20.74
N CYS A 139 8.46 -2.43 19.65
CA CYS A 139 8.16 -3.86 19.42
C CYS A 139 8.70 -4.73 20.58
N GLU A 140 9.92 -4.47 21.05
CA GLU A 140 10.52 -5.18 22.17
C GLU A 140 9.70 -4.96 23.47
N SER A 141 9.25 -3.72 23.74
CA SER A 141 8.46 -3.39 24.94
C SER A 141 7.09 -4.07 24.99
N VAL A 142 6.50 -4.34 23.83
CA VAL A 142 5.19 -5.01 23.71
C VAL A 142 5.31 -6.50 23.37
N TYR A 143 6.52 -7.05 23.40
CA TYR A 143 6.82 -8.47 23.12
C TYR A 143 6.40 -8.94 21.71
N VAL A 144 6.46 -8.06 20.72
CA VAL A 144 6.22 -8.41 19.32
C VAL A 144 7.52 -8.82 18.65
N THR A 145 7.51 -10.01 18.05
CA THR A 145 8.67 -10.52 17.31
C THR A 145 8.73 -9.88 15.92
N GLN A 146 9.79 -9.15 15.60
CA GLN A 146 9.99 -8.60 14.27
C GLN A 146 10.54 -9.63 13.29
N SER A 147 10.05 -9.57 12.06
CA SER A 147 10.51 -10.30 10.88
C SER A 147 10.56 -9.33 9.71
N MET A 148 11.58 -9.42 8.87
CA MET A 148 11.73 -8.48 7.74
C MET A 148 11.98 -9.21 6.44
N SER A 149 11.37 -8.71 5.35
CA SER A 149 11.67 -9.13 3.98
C SER A 149 13.15 -8.95 3.69
N LYS A 150 13.70 -9.80 2.84
CA LYS A 150 15.06 -9.57 2.35
C LYS A 150 15.08 -8.40 1.37
N ALA A 151 16.09 -7.54 1.44
CA ALA A 151 16.23 -6.40 0.55
C ALA A 151 16.17 -6.82 -0.93
N GLY A 152 15.29 -6.18 -1.71
CA GLY A 152 15.06 -6.48 -3.13
C GLY A 152 14.13 -7.67 -3.42
N TYR A 153 13.57 -8.32 -2.41
CA TYR A 153 12.62 -9.43 -2.57
C TYR A 153 11.19 -8.94 -2.30
N THR A 154 10.55 -8.38 -3.33
CA THR A 154 9.18 -7.84 -3.25
C THR A 154 8.15 -8.90 -2.86
N TYR A 155 8.32 -10.14 -3.32
CA TYR A 155 7.42 -11.25 -2.99
C TYR A 155 7.36 -11.62 -1.50
N ASP A 156 8.33 -11.17 -0.71
CA ASP A 156 8.36 -11.44 0.72
C ASP A 156 7.27 -10.67 1.49
N ASN A 157 6.64 -9.63 0.88
CA ASN A 157 5.49 -8.90 1.43
C ASN A 157 4.26 -8.88 0.49
N ALA A 158 4.12 -9.91 -0.33
CA ALA A 158 3.03 -10.05 -1.30
C ALA A 158 1.60 -9.88 -0.72
N PRO A 159 1.28 -10.30 0.53
CA PRO A 159 -0.04 -10.05 1.11
C PRO A 159 -0.37 -8.56 1.24
N MET A 160 0.59 -7.72 1.63
CA MET A 160 0.38 -6.27 1.73
C MET A 160 0.25 -5.61 0.36
N GLU A 161 1.07 -6.03 -0.62
CA GLU A 161 0.93 -5.55 -2.01
C GLU A 161 -0.48 -5.83 -2.55
N ARG A 162 -1.00 -7.04 -2.33
CA ARG A 162 -2.35 -7.41 -2.75
C ARG A 162 -3.41 -6.56 -2.05
N TYR A 163 -3.30 -6.39 -0.75
CA TYR A 163 -4.21 -5.56 0.02
C TYR A 163 -4.25 -4.11 -0.50
N PHE A 164 -3.10 -3.48 -0.68
CA PHE A 164 -3.03 -2.10 -1.18
C PHE A 164 -3.50 -1.96 -2.62
N ASN A 165 -3.28 -2.96 -3.47
CA ASN A 165 -3.85 -2.96 -4.81
C ASN A 165 -5.38 -3.00 -4.78
N THR A 166 -5.97 -3.83 -3.92
CA THR A 166 -7.42 -3.87 -3.71
C THR A 166 -7.94 -2.53 -3.16
N LEU A 167 -7.33 -2.01 -2.10
CA LEU A 167 -7.69 -0.71 -1.52
C LEU A 167 -7.67 0.42 -2.56
N LYS A 168 -6.64 0.46 -3.41
CA LYS A 168 -6.53 1.49 -4.45
C LYS A 168 -7.55 1.31 -5.57
N ASN A 169 -7.70 0.11 -6.09
CA ASN A 169 -8.54 -0.15 -7.26
C ASN A 169 -10.04 -0.14 -6.92
N GLU A 170 -10.40 -0.58 -5.72
CA GLU A 170 -11.80 -0.69 -5.31
C GLU A 170 -12.28 0.50 -4.47
N CYS A 171 -11.35 1.35 -4.01
CA CYS A 171 -11.69 2.50 -3.18
C CYS A 171 -10.98 3.76 -3.65
N THR A 172 -9.70 3.97 -3.30
CA THR A 172 -9.10 5.31 -3.35
C THR A 172 -8.88 5.87 -4.75
N ASN A 173 -8.81 5.04 -5.79
CA ASN A 173 -8.72 5.49 -7.18
C ASN A 173 -10.09 5.81 -7.82
N LEU A 174 -11.18 5.40 -7.20
CA LEU A 174 -12.54 5.61 -7.72
C LEU A 174 -13.15 6.94 -7.27
N TYR A 175 -12.58 7.58 -6.25
CA TYR A 175 -13.16 8.76 -5.61
C TYR A 175 -12.17 9.93 -5.56
N ASP A 176 -12.69 11.14 -5.65
CA ASP A 176 -11.96 12.38 -5.46
C ASP A 176 -12.16 12.90 -4.04
N PHE A 177 -11.20 12.62 -3.17
CA PHE A 177 -11.22 13.11 -1.80
C PHE A 177 -10.87 14.59 -1.76
N GLN A 178 -11.79 15.43 -1.30
CA GLN A 178 -11.60 16.88 -1.21
C GLN A 178 -10.76 17.25 0.02
N THR A 179 -10.95 16.50 1.11
CA THR A 179 -10.31 16.74 2.41
C THR A 179 -9.58 15.50 2.92
N GLU A 180 -8.59 15.72 3.78
CA GLU A 180 -7.90 14.63 4.43
C GLU A 180 -8.79 13.84 5.39
N GLN A 181 -9.76 14.50 6.04
CA GLN A 181 -10.73 13.86 6.94
C GLN A 181 -11.60 12.83 6.20
N GLU A 182 -12.06 13.16 4.98
CA GLU A 182 -12.78 12.21 4.14
C GLU A 182 -11.93 10.99 3.81
N LEU A 183 -10.67 11.23 3.36
CA LEU A 183 -9.74 10.17 3.02
C LEU A 183 -9.45 9.28 4.23
N TYR A 184 -9.11 9.88 5.40
CA TYR A 184 -8.76 9.14 6.61
C TYR A 184 -9.93 8.28 7.07
N ARG A 185 -11.13 8.85 7.17
CA ARG A 185 -12.33 8.12 7.56
C ARG A 185 -12.56 6.90 6.67
N ILE A 186 -12.52 7.07 5.36
CA ILE A 186 -12.77 5.98 4.42
C ILE A 186 -11.68 4.91 4.51
N VAL A 187 -10.42 5.29 4.56
CA VAL A 187 -9.29 4.34 4.54
C VAL A 187 -9.11 3.61 5.88
N GLU A 188 -9.51 4.23 6.98
CA GLU A 188 -9.39 3.63 8.31
C GLU A 188 -10.63 2.85 8.74
N GLU A 189 -11.83 3.22 8.29
CA GLU A 189 -13.08 2.56 8.67
C GLU A 189 -13.45 1.41 7.72
N LEU A 190 -13.24 1.58 6.40
CA LEU A 190 -13.61 0.57 5.40
C LEU A 190 -12.98 -0.80 5.61
N PRO A 191 -11.68 -0.89 5.92
CA PRO A 191 -11.02 -2.18 6.11
C PRO A 191 -11.52 -2.99 7.31
N MET A 192 -12.16 -2.30 8.26
CA MET A 192 -12.72 -2.92 9.48
C MET A 192 -14.11 -3.54 9.24
N LEU A 193 -14.70 -3.34 8.05
CA LEU A 193 -16.02 -3.91 7.73
C LEU A 193 -15.86 -5.35 7.23
N PRO A 194 -16.83 -6.24 7.54
CA PRO A 194 -16.83 -7.59 7.02
C PRO A 194 -16.72 -7.58 5.49
N THR A 195 -15.92 -8.48 4.93
CA THR A 195 -15.57 -8.61 3.50
C THR A 195 -16.78 -8.69 2.54
N THR A 196 -17.97 -8.87 3.06
CA THR A 196 -19.26 -8.91 2.33
C THR A 196 -19.86 -7.54 2.05
N MET A 197 -19.44 -6.49 2.74
CA MET A 197 -19.85 -5.11 2.41
C MET A 197 -18.83 -4.52 1.43
N CYS A 198 -19.18 -4.56 0.16
CA CYS A 198 -18.39 -3.94 -0.89
C CYS A 198 -18.09 -2.47 -0.52
N ALA A 199 -16.82 -2.07 -0.63
CA ALA A 199 -16.37 -0.68 -0.45
C ALA A 199 -17.30 0.33 -1.16
N ARG A 200 -17.87 -0.04 -2.32
CA ARG A 200 -18.88 0.73 -3.06
C ARG A 200 -20.11 1.09 -2.22
N THR A 201 -20.63 0.18 -1.40
CA THR A 201 -21.84 0.41 -0.62
C THR A 201 -21.62 1.46 0.48
N VAL A 202 -20.48 1.44 1.13
CA VAL A 202 -20.16 2.40 2.20
C VAL A 202 -19.87 3.79 1.61
N ILE A 203 -19.16 3.83 0.48
CA ILE A 203 -18.79 5.12 -0.15
C ILE A 203 -20.01 5.78 -0.81
N THR A 204 -20.90 5.02 -1.43
CA THR A 204 -22.18 5.57 -1.94
C THR A 204 -23.09 6.08 -0.84
N ALA A 205 -23.10 5.43 0.33
CA ALA A 205 -23.82 5.93 1.51
C ALA A 205 -23.22 7.25 2.07
N THR A 206 -21.97 7.55 1.73
CA THR A 206 -21.23 8.73 2.20
C THR A 206 -21.27 9.89 1.19
N ALA A 207 -21.94 9.72 0.04
CA ALA A 207 -22.12 10.74 -1.03
C ALA A 207 -20.79 11.36 -1.54
N LEU A 208 -19.71 10.57 -1.62
CA LEU A 208 -18.46 11.04 -2.18
C LEU A 208 -18.54 11.16 -3.71
N PRO A 209 -17.96 12.21 -4.33
CA PRO A 209 -17.93 12.33 -5.78
C PRO A 209 -17.06 11.27 -6.42
N ILE A 210 -17.65 10.50 -7.34
CA ILE A 210 -16.93 9.51 -8.14
C ILE A 210 -16.02 10.26 -9.14
N ARG A 211 -14.79 9.79 -9.35
CA ARG A 211 -13.95 10.25 -10.44
C ARG A 211 -14.63 9.89 -11.76
N HIS A 212 -15.06 10.90 -12.51
CA HIS A 212 -15.47 10.69 -13.91
C HIS A 212 -14.21 10.29 -14.67
N GLY A 213 -14.15 9.02 -15.12
CA GLY A 213 -13.21 8.60 -16.15
C GLY A 213 -13.43 9.48 -17.37
N GLN A 214 -12.36 9.92 -18.02
CA GLN A 214 -12.46 10.52 -19.34
C GLN A 214 -13.15 9.50 -20.25
N GLU A 215 -14.41 9.74 -20.56
CA GLU A 215 -15.10 9.03 -21.60
C GLU A 215 -14.31 9.26 -22.89
N HIS A 216 -13.71 8.22 -23.42
CA HIS A 216 -13.27 8.22 -24.78
C HIS A 216 -14.53 8.32 -25.64
N GLU A 217 -14.88 9.53 -26.06
CA GLU A 217 -15.81 9.74 -27.17
C GLU A 217 -15.24 9.05 -28.40
N GLY A 218 -15.70 7.83 -28.62
CA GLY A 218 -15.52 7.14 -29.86
C GLY A 218 -16.28 7.90 -30.95
N ARG A 219 -15.60 8.68 -31.77
CA ARG A 219 -16.10 9.18 -33.04
C ARG A 219 -16.61 8.00 -33.86
N ARG A 220 -17.91 7.83 -33.89
CA ARG A 220 -18.58 7.07 -34.97
C ARG A 220 -18.57 7.99 -36.18
N GLU A 221 -17.63 7.77 -37.08
CA GLU A 221 -17.77 8.26 -38.47
C GLU A 221 -18.92 7.52 -39.10
N GLN A 222 -19.96 8.26 -39.42
CA GLN A 222 -21.02 7.82 -40.35
C GLN A 222 -20.41 7.80 -41.74
N VAL A 223 -20.34 6.61 -42.32
CA VAL A 223 -20.11 6.44 -43.74
C VAL A 223 -21.50 6.38 -44.38
N SER A 224 -21.82 7.38 -45.14
CA SER A 224 -22.91 7.41 -46.12
C SER A 224 -22.39 7.00 -47.49
#